data_2cc73876a5f700eee071296016e8a001
#
_entry.id   2cc73876a5f700eee071296016e8a001
#
_cell.length_a   1.000
_cell.length_b   1.000
_cell.length_c   1.000
_cell.angle_alpha   90.00
_cell.angle_beta   90.00
_cell.angle_gamma   90.00
#
_symmetry.space_group_name_H-M   'P 1'
#
loop_
_entity.id
_entity.type
_entity.pdbx_description
1 polymer ?
#
loop_
_entity_poly.entity_id
_entity_poly.type
_entity_poly.pdbx_seq_one_letter_code
_entity_poly.pdbx_strand_id
1 'polypeptide(L)'
;MVSKFDRDWARRHFEHVLLLVRDIANPSPQDPYFPTWRHKDWYLGFSWASGIVTARGLAYPNGRNQESVSESINAYEAVAIYGEVMAEVFSGSRNYKDLKNYRISQRINDMGRLLFGKPITPTLIYRSYTRY
;
A
#
# COMPACT_ATOMS: atom_id res chain seq x y z
N MET A 1 2.74 12.47 9.05
CA MET A 1 2.66 13.27 10.29
C MET A 1 2.03 14.66 10.14
N VAL A 2 2.22 15.36 9.01
CA VAL A 2 1.58 16.67 8.73
C VAL A 2 0.06 16.62 8.91
N SER A 3 -0.61 15.57 8.45
CA SER A 3 -2.06 15.37 8.55
C SER A 3 -2.62 15.37 9.99
N LYS A 4 -1.82 15.06 11.00
CA LYS A 4 -2.23 15.16 12.41
C LYS A 4 -2.21 16.60 12.93
N PHE A 5 -1.38 17.45 12.33
CA PHE A 5 -1.19 18.85 12.74
C PHE A 5 -1.98 19.81 11.87
N ASP A 6 -2.21 19.49 10.59
CA ASP A 6 -2.96 20.29 9.64
C ASP A 6 -4.00 19.44 8.91
N ARG A 7 -5.20 19.37 9.49
CA ARG A 7 -6.32 18.62 8.92
C ARG A 7 -6.81 19.21 7.59
N ASP A 8 -6.70 20.51 7.42
CA ASP A 8 -7.15 21.18 6.20
C ASP A 8 -6.18 20.91 5.04
N TRP A 9 -4.88 20.91 5.32
CA TRP A 9 -3.87 20.47 4.35
C TRP A 9 -4.12 19.01 3.96
N ALA A 10 -4.33 18.13 4.92
CA ALA A 10 -4.58 16.71 4.69
C ALA A 10 -5.81 16.48 3.80
N ARG A 11 -6.91 17.22 4.04
CA ARG A 11 -8.13 17.15 3.22
C ARG A 11 -7.89 17.62 1.78
N ARG A 12 -7.18 18.75 1.61
CA ARG A 12 -6.88 19.30 0.28
C ARG A 12 -6.01 18.37 -0.56
N HIS A 13 -5.09 17.63 0.07
CA HIS A 13 -4.13 16.80 -0.61
C HIS A 13 -4.48 15.30 -0.62
N PHE A 14 -5.61 14.92 -0.06
CA PHE A 14 -6.02 13.52 0.04
C PHE A 14 -5.99 12.79 -1.31
N GLU A 15 -6.59 13.35 -2.34
CA GLU A 15 -6.66 12.72 -3.67
C GLU A 15 -5.27 12.58 -4.32
N HIS A 16 -4.36 13.53 -4.11
CA HIS A 16 -3.00 13.45 -4.64
C HIS A 16 -2.20 12.32 -3.96
N VAL A 17 -2.28 12.23 -2.63
CA VAL A 17 -1.60 11.16 -1.91
C VAL A 17 -2.26 9.81 -2.19
N LEU A 18 -3.58 9.78 -2.38
CA LEU A 18 -4.31 8.57 -2.75
C LEU A 18 -3.82 7.97 -4.08
N LEU A 19 -3.43 8.79 -5.06
CA LEU A 19 -2.84 8.29 -6.31
C LEU A 19 -1.55 7.52 -6.06
N LEU A 20 -0.67 8.02 -5.18
CA LEU A 20 0.56 7.33 -4.78
C LEU A 20 0.27 6.03 -4.03
N VAL A 21 -0.71 6.06 -3.13
CA VAL A 21 -1.14 4.87 -2.38
C VAL A 21 -1.71 3.81 -3.32
N ARG A 22 -2.50 4.20 -4.32
CA ARG A 22 -3.09 3.27 -5.30
C ARG A 22 -2.05 2.51 -6.12
N ASP A 23 -0.89 3.09 -6.34
CA ASP A 23 0.19 2.41 -7.03
C ASP A 23 0.70 1.18 -6.25
N ILE A 24 0.60 1.20 -4.93
CA ILE A 24 1.04 0.13 -4.03
C ILE A 24 -0.15 -0.72 -3.57
N ALA A 25 -1.22 -0.08 -3.14
CA ALA A 25 -2.37 -0.68 -2.46
C ALA A 25 -3.67 0.00 -2.90
N ASN A 26 -4.24 -0.46 -4.02
CA ASN A 26 -5.47 0.13 -4.55
C ASN A 26 -6.71 -0.42 -3.80
N PRO A 27 -7.50 0.44 -3.13
CA PRO A 27 -8.71 0.01 -2.42
C PRO A 27 -9.90 -0.30 -3.35
N SER A 28 -9.79 -0.05 -4.65
CA SER A 28 -10.85 -0.28 -5.64
C SER A 28 -10.54 -1.47 -6.55
N PRO A 29 -11.34 -2.54 -6.54
CA PRO A 29 -11.13 -3.66 -7.44
C PRO A 29 -11.52 -3.36 -8.92
N GLN A 30 -12.25 -2.28 -9.16
CA GLN A 30 -12.71 -1.87 -10.49
C GLN A 30 -11.94 -0.68 -11.07
N ASP A 31 -10.77 -0.34 -10.53
CA ASP A 31 -9.97 0.76 -11.02
C ASP A 31 -9.32 0.39 -12.37
N PRO A 32 -9.55 1.16 -13.45
CA PRO A 32 -9.00 0.83 -14.77
C PRO A 32 -7.50 1.11 -14.91
N TYR A 33 -6.92 1.89 -13.99
CA TYR A 33 -5.52 2.34 -14.07
C TYR A 33 -4.60 1.65 -13.08
N PHE A 34 -5.12 1.25 -11.92
CA PHE A 34 -4.34 0.67 -10.85
C PHE A 34 -4.87 -0.71 -10.47
N PRO A 35 -4.07 -1.77 -10.56
CA PRO A 35 -4.46 -3.09 -10.07
C PRO A 35 -4.59 -3.09 -8.55
N THR A 36 -5.47 -3.93 -8.03
CA THR A 36 -5.69 -4.07 -6.58
C THR A 36 -4.39 -4.45 -5.84
N TRP A 37 -3.62 -5.32 -6.44
CA TRP A 37 -2.37 -5.82 -5.88
C TRP A 37 -1.25 -5.69 -6.91
N ARG A 38 -0.46 -4.66 -6.79
CA ARG A 38 0.65 -4.47 -7.73
C ARG A 38 1.78 -5.44 -7.42
N HIS A 39 2.07 -6.30 -8.40
CA HIS A 39 3.27 -7.16 -8.42
C HIS A 39 3.51 -8.00 -7.17
N LYS A 40 2.49 -8.20 -6.34
CA LYS A 40 2.60 -8.98 -5.10
C LYS A 40 2.51 -10.46 -5.40
N ASP A 41 3.53 -11.21 -5.04
CA ASP A 41 3.47 -12.66 -4.96
C ASP A 41 2.97 -13.07 -3.57
N TRP A 42 1.75 -13.59 -3.52
CA TRP A 42 1.10 -13.94 -2.25
C TRP A 42 1.66 -15.23 -1.64
N TYR A 43 2.25 -16.10 -2.45
CA TYR A 43 2.87 -17.33 -1.98
C TYR A 43 4.25 -17.06 -1.36
N LEU A 44 5.09 -16.31 -2.09
CA LEU A 44 6.45 -15.97 -1.64
C LEU A 44 6.47 -14.80 -0.63
N GLY A 45 5.42 -14.00 -0.57
CA GLY A 45 5.26 -12.91 0.37
C GLY A 45 6.02 -11.62 0.02
N PHE A 46 6.58 -11.50 -1.17
CA PHE A 46 7.29 -10.30 -1.63
C PHE A 46 6.72 -9.73 -2.93
N SER A 47 7.23 -8.57 -3.33
CA SER A 47 6.90 -7.90 -4.58
C SER A 47 8.13 -7.81 -5.49
N TRP A 48 7.91 -7.49 -6.76
CA TRP A 48 8.97 -7.27 -7.73
C TRP A 48 9.26 -5.77 -7.84
N ALA A 49 10.50 -5.35 -7.63
CA ALA A 49 10.91 -3.94 -7.59
C ALA A 49 10.56 -3.16 -8.87
N SER A 50 10.78 -3.81 -10.03
CA SER A 50 10.51 -3.20 -11.34
C SER A 50 9.24 -3.72 -12.01
N GLY A 51 8.47 -4.57 -11.32
CA GLY A 51 7.33 -5.26 -11.89
C GLY A 51 7.70 -6.55 -12.64
N ILE A 52 6.70 -7.17 -13.26
CA ILE A 52 6.84 -8.48 -13.90
C ILE A 52 7.39 -8.36 -15.33
N VAL A 53 7.00 -7.32 -16.03
CA VAL A 53 7.39 -7.03 -17.41
C VAL A 53 7.65 -5.54 -17.59
N THR A 54 8.41 -5.20 -18.65
CA THR A 54 8.61 -3.81 -19.04
C THR A 54 7.30 -3.15 -19.49
N ALA A 55 7.28 -1.83 -19.66
CA ALA A 55 6.14 -1.09 -20.19
C ALA A 55 5.68 -1.57 -21.59
N ARG A 56 6.53 -2.28 -22.31
CA ARG A 56 6.22 -2.91 -23.62
C ARG A 56 5.77 -4.36 -23.50
N GLY A 57 5.53 -4.88 -22.30
CA GLY A 57 5.15 -6.27 -22.07
C GLY A 57 6.27 -7.30 -22.25
N LEU A 58 7.51 -6.86 -22.41
CA LEU A 58 8.65 -7.74 -22.59
C LEU A 58 9.27 -8.14 -21.23
N ALA A 59 9.86 -9.32 -21.16
CA ALA A 59 10.64 -9.72 -20.00
C ALA A 59 11.86 -8.79 -19.81
N TYR A 60 12.24 -8.55 -18.56
CA TYR A 60 13.46 -7.79 -18.25
C TYR A 60 14.70 -8.59 -18.68
N PRO A 61 15.66 -7.98 -19.42
CA PRO A 61 16.86 -8.68 -19.88
C PRO A 61 17.71 -9.27 -18.75
N ASN A 62 17.73 -8.57 -17.60
CA ASN A 62 18.49 -8.97 -16.41
C ASN A 62 17.68 -9.82 -15.43
N GLY A 63 16.53 -10.33 -15.87
CA GLY A 63 15.60 -11.04 -15.00
C GLY A 63 14.77 -10.10 -14.11
N ARG A 64 13.95 -10.70 -13.28
CA ARG A 64 13.10 -9.98 -12.32
C ARG A 64 13.89 -9.71 -11.04
N ASN A 65 13.83 -8.47 -10.58
CA ASN A 65 14.48 -8.07 -9.34
C ASN A 65 13.46 -8.11 -8.19
N GLN A 66 13.77 -8.89 -7.18
CA GLN A 66 12.96 -8.91 -5.95
C GLN A 66 13.07 -7.58 -5.22
N GLU A 67 11.95 -7.07 -4.76
CA GLU A 67 11.91 -5.89 -3.89
C GLU A 67 12.57 -6.19 -2.55
N SER A 68 13.30 -5.22 -2.01
CA SER A 68 13.83 -5.31 -0.65
C SER A 68 12.68 -5.45 0.34
N VAL A 69 12.70 -6.52 1.12
CA VAL A 69 11.64 -6.79 2.11
C VAL A 69 11.54 -5.67 3.14
N SER A 70 12.68 -5.11 3.56
CA SER A 70 12.70 -4.00 4.52
C SER A 70 12.08 -2.71 3.96
N GLU A 71 12.31 -2.41 2.71
CA GLU A 71 11.71 -1.24 2.03
C GLU A 71 10.21 -1.45 1.80
N SER A 72 9.81 -2.63 1.37
CA SER A 72 8.40 -2.99 1.20
C SER A 72 7.62 -2.90 2.51
N ILE A 73 8.19 -3.37 3.61
CA ILE A 73 7.55 -3.30 4.94
C ILE A 73 7.31 -1.84 5.34
N ASN A 74 8.29 -0.96 5.16
CA ASN A 74 8.14 0.46 5.46
C ASN A 74 7.03 1.11 4.62
N ALA A 75 6.95 0.76 3.34
CA ALA A 75 5.90 1.26 2.45
C ALA A 75 4.50 0.77 2.88
N TYR A 76 4.36 -0.50 3.23
CA TYR A 76 3.08 -1.07 3.67
C TYR A 76 2.62 -0.54 5.03
N GLU A 77 3.56 -0.35 5.96
CA GLU A 77 3.29 0.32 7.23
C GLU A 77 2.83 1.75 7.02
N ALA A 78 3.50 2.51 6.14
CA ALA A 78 3.13 3.87 5.80
C ALA A 78 1.71 3.94 5.20
N VAL A 79 1.32 2.98 4.35
CA VAL A 79 -0.04 2.87 3.81
C VAL A 79 -1.06 2.64 4.92
N ALA A 80 -0.77 1.74 5.87
CA ALA A 80 -1.65 1.47 7.00
C ALA A 80 -1.84 2.72 7.89
N ILE A 81 -0.74 3.35 8.27
CA ILE A 81 -0.76 4.57 9.09
C ILE A 81 -1.49 5.71 8.37
N TYR A 82 -1.24 5.88 7.07
CA TYR A 82 -1.94 6.89 6.27
C TYR A 82 -3.45 6.67 6.29
N GLY A 83 -3.91 5.44 6.05
CA GLY A 83 -5.33 5.10 6.09
C GLY A 83 -5.97 5.40 7.45
N GLU A 84 -5.31 5.06 8.55
CA GLU A 84 -5.77 5.33 9.92
C GLU A 84 -5.90 6.83 10.19
N VAL A 85 -4.85 7.60 9.89
CA VAL A 85 -4.84 9.05 10.11
C VAL A 85 -5.88 9.76 9.26
N MET A 86 -6.05 9.36 7.99
CA MET A 86 -7.05 9.98 7.12
C MET A 86 -8.48 9.59 7.51
N ALA A 87 -8.72 8.39 8.01
CA ALA A 87 -10.01 8.03 8.61
C ALA A 87 -10.33 8.94 9.81
N GLU A 88 -9.35 9.23 10.66
CA GLU A 88 -9.53 10.18 11.77
C GLU A 88 -9.85 11.61 11.27
N VAL A 89 -9.15 12.08 10.22
CA VAL A 89 -9.36 13.39 9.60
C VAL A 89 -10.79 13.55 9.08
N PHE A 90 -11.35 12.52 8.47
CA PHE A 90 -12.70 12.53 7.91
C PHE A 90 -13.80 12.07 8.89
N SER A 91 -13.43 11.60 10.07
CA SER A 91 -14.39 11.12 11.06
C SER A 91 -15.33 12.23 11.54
N GLY A 92 -16.57 11.86 11.86
CA GLY A 92 -17.58 12.79 12.41
C GLY A 92 -18.19 13.77 11.40
N SER A 93 -17.71 13.82 10.16
CA SER A 93 -18.32 14.65 9.12
C SER A 93 -19.63 14.03 8.62
N ARG A 94 -20.63 14.88 8.37
CA ARG A 94 -21.91 14.50 7.72
C ARG A 94 -21.92 14.77 6.21
N ASN A 95 -20.85 15.34 5.68
CA ASN A 95 -20.71 15.61 4.26
C ASN A 95 -20.46 14.30 3.48
N TYR A 96 -21.19 14.11 2.38
CA TYR A 96 -21.09 12.92 1.53
C TYR A 96 -19.64 12.64 1.05
N LYS A 97 -18.92 13.68 0.63
CA LYS A 97 -17.53 13.56 0.18
C LYS A 97 -16.63 13.04 1.30
N ASP A 98 -16.76 13.59 2.50
CA ASP A 98 -15.98 13.17 3.65
C ASP A 98 -16.34 11.74 4.10
N LEU A 99 -17.63 11.37 4.05
CA LEU A 99 -18.05 10.00 4.35
C LEU A 99 -17.47 8.99 3.33
N LYS A 100 -17.44 9.36 2.06
CA LYS A 100 -16.77 8.55 1.01
C LYS A 100 -15.28 8.41 1.29
N ASN A 101 -14.60 9.52 1.60
CA ASN A 101 -13.17 9.54 1.88
C ASN A 101 -12.84 8.78 3.18
N TYR A 102 -13.69 8.84 4.19
CA TYR A 102 -13.59 8.03 5.40
C TYR A 102 -13.56 6.53 5.07
N ARG A 103 -14.52 6.06 4.26
CA ARG A 103 -14.59 4.64 3.85
C ARG A 103 -13.37 4.21 3.02
N ILE A 104 -12.90 5.08 2.13
CA ILE A 104 -11.67 4.82 1.35
C ILE A 104 -10.48 4.69 2.30
N SER A 105 -10.36 5.59 3.27
CA SER A 105 -9.28 5.60 4.26
C SER A 105 -9.27 4.32 5.12
N GLN A 106 -10.44 3.84 5.54
CA GLN A 106 -10.54 2.56 6.26
C GLN A 106 -10.02 1.39 5.40
N ARG A 107 -10.43 1.32 4.13
CA ARG A 107 -9.96 0.28 3.20
C ARG A 107 -8.44 0.36 2.96
N ILE A 108 -7.88 1.57 2.87
CA ILE A 108 -6.42 1.76 2.76
C ILE A 108 -5.72 1.21 4.01
N ASN A 109 -6.22 1.51 5.20
CA ASN A 109 -5.69 0.97 6.44
C ASN A 109 -5.70 -0.56 6.45
N ASP A 110 -6.82 -1.17 6.10
CA ASP A 110 -6.98 -2.63 6.05
C ASP A 110 -6.00 -3.25 5.04
N MET A 111 -5.86 -2.65 3.85
CA MET A 111 -4.92 -3.12 2.83
C MET A 111 -3.47 -2.98 3.27
N GLY A 112 -3.10 -1.87 3.88
CA GLY A 112 -1.76 -1.67 4.43
C GLY A 112 -1.43 -2.71 5.49
N ARG A 113 -2.35 -2.98 6.42
CA ARG A 113 -2.19 -4.03 7.44
C ARG A 113 -2.05 -5.43 6.84
N LEU A 114 -2.85 -5.75 5.81
CA LEU A 114 -2.76 -7.02 5.11
C LEU A 114 -1.40 -7.18 4.40
N LEU A 115 -0.95 -6.15 3.70
CA LEU A 115 0.34 -6.15 3.02
C LEU A 115 1.51 -6.22 4.01
N PHE A 116 1.44 -5.48 5.10
CA PHE A 116 2.43 -5.47 6.18
C PHE A 116 2.56 -6.85 6.86
N GLY A 117 1.45 -7.50 7.15
CA GLY A 117 1.44 -8.81 7.81
C GLY A 117 2.01 -9.95 6.95
N LYS A 118 1.92 -9.88 5.63
CA LYS A 118 2.39 -10.93 4.71
C LYS A 118 3.91 -11.05 4.56
N PRO A 119 4.71 -9.95 4.47
CA PRO A 119 6.17 -10.06 4.41
C PRO A 119 6.83 -10.53 5.69
N ILE A 120 6.22 -10.27 6.85
CA ILE A 120 6.80 -10.61 8.16
C ILE A 120 6.85 -12.13 8.36
N THR A 121 5.80 -12.85 7.98
CA THR A 121 5.70 -14.28 8.19
C THR A 121 6.77 -15.09 7.43
N PRO A 122 6.97 -14.89 6.10
CA PRO A 122 8.05 -15.57 5.36
C PRO A 122 9.45 -15.22 5.88
N THR A 123 9.68 -13.95 6.23
CA THR A 123 10.98 -13.49 6.73
C THR A 123 11.34 -14.14 8.07
N LEU A 124 10.38 -14.28 8.97
CA LEU A 124 10.58 -14.95 10.26
C LEU A 124 10.85 -16.46 10.07
N ILE A 125 10.14 -17.11 9.15
CA ILE A 125 10.34 -18.52 8.83
C ILE A 125 11.75 -18.70 8.26
N TYR A 126 12.17 -17.91 7.28
CA TYR A 126 13.51 -18.02 6.68
C TYR A 126 14.64 -17.81 7.69
N ARG A 127 14.53 -16.84 8.60
CA ARG A 127 15.51 -16.62 9.68
C ARG A 127 15.59 -17.80 10.65
N SER A 128 14.50 -18.52 10.88
CA SER A 128 14.52 -19.70 11.76
C SER A 128 15.23 -20.90 11.12
N TYR A 129 15.21 -21.02 9.78
CA TYR A 129 15.90 -22.09 9.05
C TYR A 129 17.38 -21.83 8.74
N THR A 130 17.86 -20.59 8.79
CA THR A 130 19.28 -20.24 8.50
C THR A 130 20.15 -20.18 9.75
N ARG A 131 19.66 -20.60 10.92
CA ARG A 131 20.40 -20.64 12.19
C ARG A 131 20.90 -22.04 12.57
N TYR A 132 21.06 -22.93 11.57
CA TYR A 132 21.74 -24.22 11.79
C TYR A 132 22.93 -24.37 10.87
#